data_fd8d8c5da8804e91669e5ccb6b4dfca1
#
_entry.id   fd8d8c5da8804e91669e5ccb6b4dfca1
#
_cell.length_a   1.000
_cell.length_b   1.000
_cell.length_c   1.000
_cell.angle_alpha   90.00
_cell.angle_beta   90.00
_cell.angle_gamma   90.00
#
_symmetry.space_group_name_H-M   'P 1'
#
loop_
_entity.id
_entity.type
_entity.pdbx_description
1 polymer ?
#
loop_
_entity_poly.entity_id
_entity_poly.type
_entity_poly.pdbx_seq_one_letter_code
_entity_poly.pdbx_strand_id
1 'polypeptide(L)'
;MSDRLPGFSTLAVHAGAQPDPTTGARATPIYQTTSFVFNDADHAASLFGLQAFGNIYTRIGNPTNAVLEERVAALEGGTAALAVASGHAAQVVILQQLLQPGDEFIAARKLYGGSINQFTHAFKSFGWNVVWADPDDIASFERAVTPRTKAIFIESIANPAGSITDIEAISTVARKAGVPLIVDNTLASPYLIRPIDHGADIVVHSLTKFLGGHGNSLGGIIVDAGTFDWSTGGKYPMLSEPRPEYHGIRLQETFGNFAFAIACRVLGLRDLGPALSPFNAFMILTGIETLPLRMQKHCDNAKAVAEFLAGHPAVASVSYAGLASDKYNQLARKYAPKGAGAVFTFSLKGGYDAGVSLVSKLQLFSHLANVGDTRSLVIHPASTTHSQLDDAAKVKSGAGPDVVRLSVGIEDKEDLIADLEQALGA
;
A
#
# COMPACT_ATOMS: atom_id res chain seq x y z
N MET A 1 31.88 5.74 13.20
CA MET A 1 30.42 5.71 13.45
C MET A 1 30.12 4.36 14.05
N SER A 2 29.22 4.25 15.03
CA SER A 2 28.84 2.96 15.61
C SER A 2 28.16 2.09 14.55
N ASP A 3 28.38 0.77 14.57
CA ASP A 3 27.73 -0.23 13.68
C ASP A 3 26.20 -0.32 13.86
N ARG A 4 25.62 0.62 14.60
CA ARG A 4 24.17 0.67 14.86
C ARG A 4 23.44 1.25 13.65
N LEU A 5 22.49 0.48 13.11
CA LEU A 5 21.57 0.96 12.09
C LEU A 5 20.68 2.10 12.64
N PRO A 6 20.40 3.12 11.82
CA PRO A 6 19.48 4.20 12.20
C PRO A 6 18.09 3.68 12.56
N GLY A 7 17.46 4.25 13.59
CA GLY A 7 16.08 3.94 13.94
C GLY A 7 15.07 4.52 12.94
N PHE A 8 13.83 4.03 12.98
CA PHE A 8 12.76 4.37 12.03
C PHE A 8 12.55 5.89 11.85
N SER A 9 12.47 6.66 12.95
CA SER A 9 12.27 8.12 12.87
C SER A 9 13.45 8.84 12.21
N THR A 10 14.68 8.35 12.41
CA THR A 10 15.85 8.86 11.71
C THR A 10 15.79 8.57 10.21
N LEU A 11 15.39 7.34 9.83
CA LEU A 11 15.20 6.97 8.43
C LEU A 11 14.10 7.79 7.77
N ALA A 12 12.99 8.07 8.46
CA ALA A 12 11.88 8.87 7.94
C ALA A 12 12.32 10.29 7.55
N VAL A 13 13.31 10.85 8.22
CA VAL A 13 13.84 12.21 7.97
C VAL A 13 15.02 12.21 7.01
N HIS A 14 15.92 11.20 7.09
CA HIS A 14 17.24 11.26 6.47
C HIS A 14 17.46 10.30 5.29
N ALA A 15 16.77 9.15 5.24
CA ALA A 15 17.04 8.16 4.20
C ALA A 15 16.83 8.73 2.79
N GLY A 16 17.78 8.46 1.89
CA GLY A 16 17.80 8.94 0.51
C GLY A 16 18.13 10.43 0.34
N ALA A 17 18.10 11.25 1.41
CA ALA A 17 18.32 12.68 1.30
C ALA A 17 19.79 13.07 1.61
N GLN A 18 20.42 13.73 0.64
CA GLN A 18 21.71 14.39 0.79
C GLN A 18 21.53 15.90 0.54
N PRO A 19 22.33 16.76 1.17
CA PRO A 19 22.37 18.16 0.76
C PRO A 19 22.71 18.28 -0.72
N ASP A 20 22.02 19.19 -1.43
CA ASP A 20 22.29 19.38 -2.86
C ASP A 20 23.75 19.75 -3.10
N PRO A 21 24.48 19.00 -3.94
CA PRO A 21 25.93 19.18 -4.08
C PRO A 21 26.33 20.52 -4.73
N THR A 22 25.39 21.17 -5.44
CA THR A 22 25.66 22.43 -6.13
C THR A 22 25.38 23.64 -5.26
N THR A 23 24.28 23.61 -4.51
CA THR A 23 23.79 24.75 -3.75
C THR A 23 23.91 24.61 -2.25
N GLY A 24 24.15 23.38 -1.74
CA GLY A 24 24.11 23.04 -0.32
C GLY A 24 22.69 23.04 0.28
N ALA A 25 21.63 23.10 -0.54
CA ALA A 25 20.26 23.09 -0.05
C ALA A 25 19.99 21.83 0.76
N ARG A 26 19.44 22.00 1.99
CA ARG A 26 19.18 20.87 2.90
C ARG A 26 17.89 20.14 2.56
N ALA A 27 16.85 20.86 2.17
CA ALA A 27 15.62 20.27 1.68
C ALA A 27 15.83 19.66 0.29
N THR A 28 15.16 18.55 -0.01
CA THR A 28 15.23 17.91 -1.32
C THR A 28 14.74 18.88 -2.40
N PRO A 29 15.56 19.23 -3.42
CA PRO A 29 15.11 20.10 -4.50
C PRO A 29 14.00 19.46 -5.34
N ILE A 30 13.09 20.27 -5.87
CA ILE A 30 12.07 19.83 -6.83
C ILE A 30 12.63 19.98 -8.24
N TYR A 31 13.02 18.87 -8.86
CA TYR A 31 13.51 18.86 -10.24
C TYR A 31 12.34 18.79 -11.23
N GLN A 32 11.66 19.93 -11.42
CA GLN A 32 10.51 20.07 -12.33
C GLN A 32 10.99 20.21 -13.78
N THR A 33 11.55 19.15 -14.33
CA THR A 33 12.05 19.06 -15.71
C THR A 33 11.60 17.77 -16.38
N THR A 34 11.52 17.77 -17.73
CA THR A 34 11.20 16.58 -18.50
C THR A 34 12.44 15.72 -18.80
N SER A 35 13.59 16.36 -19.05
CA SER A 35 14.79 15.70 -19.58
C SER A 35 16.06 16.26 -18.94
N PHE A 36 17.13 15.47 -19.06
CA PHE A 36 18.45 15.78 -18.50
C PHE A 36 19.49 15.75 -19.61
N VAL A 37 20.51 16.63 -19.52
CA VAL A 37 21.59 16.72 -20.51
C VAL A 37 22.60 15.59 -20.29
N PHE A 38 23.03 14.95 -21.37
CA PHE A 38 24.11 13.96 -21.33
C PHE A 38 25.47 14.65 -21.45
N ASN A 39 26.51 14.01 -20.92
CA ASN A 39 27.88 14.53 -21.03
C ASN A 39 28.37 14.44 -22.49
N ASP A 40 28.10 13.29 -23.15
CA ASP A 40 28.48 12.98 -24.52
C ASP A 40 27.61 11.82 -25.08
N ALA A 41 27.90 11.36 -26.30
CA ALA A 41 27.16 10.29 -26.95
C ALA A 41 27.37 8.92 -26.27
N ASP A 42 28.55 8.65 -25.73
CA ASP A 42 28.87 7.37 -25.06
C ASP A 42 28.17 7.29 -23.71
N HIS A 43 28.15 8.40 -22.97
CA HIS A 43 27.33 8.49 -21.76
C HIS A 43 25.86 8.22 -22.03
N ALA A 44 25.29 8.85 -23.07
CA ALA A 44 23.91 8.58 -23.47
C ALA A 44 23.68 7.10 -23.80
N ALA A 45 24.54 6.51 -24.63
CA ALA A 45 24.43 5.10 -25.00
C ALA A 45 24.49 4.15 -23.80
N SER A 46 25.39 4.42 -22.83
CA SER A 46 25.53 3.60 -21.63
C SER A 46 24.28 3.63 -20.73
N LEU A 47 23.60 4.78 -20.62
CA LEU A 47 22.36 4.92 -19.87
C LEU A 47 21.20 4.15 -20.54
N PHE A 48 21.03 4.30 -21.85
CA PHE A 48 20.00 3.57 -22.60
C PHE A 48 20.24 2.07 -22.66
N GLY A 49 21.50 1.64 -22.66
CA GLY A 49 21.91 0.24 -22.65
C GLY A 49 21.90 -0.41 -21.24
N LEU A 50 21.46 0.29 -20.20
CA LEU A 50 21.49 -0.15 -18.80
C LEU A 50 22.89 -0.53 -18.29
N GLN A 51 23.95 0.04 -18.89
CA GLN A 51 25.34 -0.15 -18.49
C GLN A 51 25.76 0.86 -17.41
N ALA A 52 25.00 1.96 -17.26
CA ALA A 52 25.17 2.96 -16.22
C ALA A 52 23.80 3.40 -15.69
N PHE A 53 23.79 3.92 -14.45
CA PHE A 53 22.60 4.53 -13.85
C PHE A 53 22.71 6.05 -13.90
N GLY A 54 21.60 6.73 -14.20
CA GLY A 54 21.55 8.19 -14.26
C GLY A 54 20.21 8.71 -14.72
N ASN A 55 20.13 10.03 -14.85
CA ASN A 55 18.90 10.70 -15.25
C ASN A 55 18.85 10.84 -16.78
N ILE A 56 17.75 10.41 -17.38
CA ILE A 56 17.48 10.49 -18.83
C ILE A 56 16.26 11.40 -19.06
N TYR A 57 15.14 10.99 -18.49
CA TYR A 57 13.83 11.58 -18.68
C TYR A 57 12.95 11.33 -17.47
N THR A 58 12.22 12.33 -16.99
CA THR A 58 11.48 12.27 -15.71
C THR A 58 10.47 11.12 -15.64
N ARG A 59 9.88 10.68 -16.77
CA ARG A 59 9.01 9.49 -16.79
C ARG A 59 9.73 8.21 -16.35
N ILE A 60 11.04 8.10 -16.61
CA ILE A 60 11.84 6.91 -16.24
C ILE A 60 12.41 7.06 -14.82
N GLY A 61 12.87 8.26 -14.47
CA GLY A 61 13.47 8.58 -13.20
C GLY A 61 13.70 10.08 -13.02
N ASN A 62 13.60 10.56 -11.79
CA ASN A 62 13.78 11.97 -11.44
C ASN A 62 14.46 12.05 -10.07
N PRO A 63 15.44 12.95 -9.85
CA PRO A 63 16.18 13.03 -8.58
C PRO A 63 15.29 13.24 -7.36
N THR A 64 14.20 14.01 -7.46
CA THR A 64 13.24 14.19 -6.36
C THR A 64 12.53 12.87 -6.03
N ASN A 65 12.09 12.14 -7.07
CA ASN A 65 11.43 10.84 -6.90
C ASN A 65 12.40 9.78 -6.35
N ALA A 66 13.68 9.82 -6.72
CA ALA A 66 14.70 8.91 -6.22
C ALA A 66 14.86 9.00 -4.70
N VAL A 67 14.84 10.22 -4.11
CA VAL A 67 14.86 10.41 -2.66
C VAL A 67 13.64 9.74 -2.00
N LEU A 68 12.46 9.86 -2.60
CA LEU A 68 11.24 9.20 -2.11
C LEU A 68 11.36 7.67 -2.18
N GLU A 69 11.85 7.15 -3.29
CA GLU A 69 12.07 5.72 -3.52
C GLU A 69 13.03 5.13 -2.47
N GLU A 70 14.20 5.73 -2.29
CA GLU A 70 15.20 5.30 -1.31
C GLU A 70 14.67 5.39 0.13
N ARG A 71 13.91 6.45 0.45
CA ARG A 71 13.33 6.62 1.79
C ARG A 71 12.32 5.53 2.13
N VAL A 72 11.39 5.25 1.23
CA VAL A 72 10.37 4.22 1.49
C VAL A 72 10.98 2.83 1.47
N ALA A 73 11.95 2.54 0.57
CA ALA A 73 12.71 1.29 0.60
C ALA A 73 13.38 1.08 1.97
N ALA A 74 14.07 2.09 2.49
CA ALA A 74 14.72 2.02 3.79
C ALA A 74 13.73 1.83 4.96
N LEU A 75 12.56 2.47 4.91
CA LEU A 75 11.52 2.34 5.94
C LEU A 75 10.88 0.95 5.96
N GLU A 76 10.65 0.36 4.79
CA GLU A 76 10.11 -1.00 4.64
C GLU A 76 11.19 -2.10 4.82
N GLY A 77 12.48 -1.74 4.73
CA GLY A 77 13.58 -2.71 4.74
C GLY A 77 13.77 -3.44 3.41
N GLY A 78 13.32 -2.83 2.33
CA GLY A 78 13.50 -3.35 0.97
C GLY A 78 14.84 -2.99 0.35
N THR A 79 15.21 -3.69 -0.70
CA THR A 79 16.44 -3.46 -1.48
C THR A 79 16.29 -2.24 -2.41
N ALA A 80 15.11 -2.07 -3.00
CA ALA A 80 14.82 -0.97 -3.92
C ALA A 80 13.33 -0.61 -3.90
N ALA A 81 13.00 0.59 -4.39
CA ALA A 81 11.62 0.97 -4.63
C ALA A 81 11.44 1.72 -5.94
N LEU A 82 10.20 1.77 -6.43
CA LEU A 82 9.79 2.50 -7.63
C LEU A 82 8.52 3.29 -7.34
N ALA A 83 8.60 4.61 -7.45
CA ALA A 83 7.45 5.51 -7.33
C ALA A 83 6.67 5.59 -8.64
N VAL A 84 5.33 5.53 -8.53
CA VAL A 84 4.40 5.61 -9.65
C VAL A 84 3.21 6.52 -9.32
N ALA A 85 2.38 6.84 -10.30
CA ALA A 85 1.31 7.85 -10.19
C ALA A 85 0.22 7.52 -9.14
N SER A 86 0.01 6.25 -8.81
CA SER A 86 -1.02 5.81 -7.84
C SER A 86 -0.77 4.38 -7.34
N GLY A 87 -1.42 3.98 -6.24
CA GLY A 87 -1.41 2.59 -5.78
C GLY A 87 -1.95 1.61 -6.82
N HIS A 88 -2.99 1.97 -7.57
CA HIS A 88 -3.51 1.15 -8.68
C HIS A 88 -2.48 0.98 -9.80
N ALA A 89 -1.73 2.04 -10.14
CA ALA A 89 -0.65 1.96 -11.11
C ALA A 89 0.47 1.01 -10.63
N ALA A 90 0.77 1.00 -9.33
CA ALA A 90 1.72 0.05 -8.75
C ALA A 90 1.28 -1.40 -8.96
N GLN A 91 0.00 -1.71 -8.72
CA GLN A 91 -0.57 -3.05 -8.94
C GLN A 91 -0.46 -3.48 -10.42
N VAL A 92 -0.74 -2.58 -11.37
CA VAL A 92 -0.59 -2.85 -12.81
C VAL A 92 0.86 -3.13 -13.17
N VAL A 93 1.78 -2.28 -12.73
CA VAL A 93 3.22 -2.39 -13.05
C VAL A 93 3.80 -3.69 -12.50
N ILE A 94 3.45 -4.08 -11.26
CA ILE A 94 3.89 -5.35 -10.65
C ILE A 94 3.40 -6.53 -11.48
N LEU A 95 2.08 -6.63 -11.67
CA LEU A 95 1.49 -7.82 -12.28
C LEU A 95 1.85 -7.94 -13.77
N GLN A 96 2.12 -6.84 -14.45
CA GLN A 96 2.64 -6.85 -15.81
C GLN A 96 4.03 -7.52 -15.92
N GLN A 97 4.87 -7.45 -14.87
CA GLN A 97 6.15 -8.16 -14.87
C GLN A 97 6.00 -9.66 -14.57
N LEU A 98 4.91 -10.04 -13.93
CA LEU A 98 4.73 -11.40 -13.40
C LEU A 98 3.81 -12.27 -14.26
N LEU A 99 2.80 -11.68 -14.90
CA LEU A 99 1.72 -12.40 -15.60
C LEU A 99 1.79 -12.23 -17.11
N GLN A 100 1.49 -13.33 -17.79
CA GLN A 100 1.14 -13.37 -19.22
C GLN A 100 -0.37 -13.60 -19.38
N PRO A 101 -0.97 -13.32 -20.58
CA PRO A 101 -2.35 -13.69 -20.84
C PRO A 101 -2.62 -15.18 -20.55
N GLY A 102 -3.62 -15.47 -19.73
CA GLY A 102 -3.97 -16.81 -19.28
C GLY A 102 -3.41 -17.19 -17.92
N ASP A 103 -2.47 -16.43 -17.37
CA ASP A 103 -1.94 -16.63 -16.03
C ASP A 103 -2.94 -16.20 -14.94
N GLU A 104 -2.67 -16.67 -13.71
CA GLU A 104 -3.48 -16.44 -12.54
C GLU A 104 -2.65 -15.85 -11.39
N PHE A 105 -3.31 -15.07 -10.56
CA PHE A 105 -2.81 -14.72 -9.24
C PHE A 105 -3.91 -14.93 -8.20
N ILE A 106 -3.50 -15.30 -6.99
CA ILE A 106 -4.42 -15.49 -5.86
C ILE A 106 -4.52 -14.16 -5.13
N ALA A 107 -5.73 -13.71 -4.80
CA ALA A 107 -5.94 -12.51 -4.01
C ALA A 107 -6.87 -12.77 -2.82
N ALA A 108 -6.58 -12.14 -1.69
CA ALA A 108 -7.48 -12.16 -0.54
C ALA A 108 -8.84 -11.53 -0.90
N ARG A 109 -9.95 -12.08 -0.37
CA ARG A 109 -11.29 -11.48 -0.58
C ARG A 109 -11.49 -10.18 0.20
N LYS A 110 -10.72 -9.97 1.27
CA LYS A 110 -10.77 -8.76 2.09
C LYS A 110 -9.70 -7.80 1.62
N LEU A 111 -10.05 -6.95 0.67
CA LEU A 111 -9.21 -5.92 0.09
C LEU A 111 -10.00 -4.63 -0.08
N TYR A 112 -9.29 -3.56 -0.35
CA TYR A 112 -9.88 -2.33 -0.84
C TYR A 112 -10.78 -2.58 -2.06
N GLY A 113 -12.00 -2.03 -2.04
CA GLY A 113 -12.99 -2.26 -3.10
C GLY A 113 -12.51 -1.87 -4.49
N GLY A 114 -11.64 -0.84 -4.61
CA GLY A 114 -11.01 -0.47 -5.86
C GLY A 114 -10.08 -1.56 -6.40
N SER A 115 -9.31 -2.23 -5.55
CA SER A 115 -8.45 -3.37 -5.95
C SER A 115 -9.30 -4.55 -6.39
N ILE A 116 -10.38 -4.85 -5.68
CA ILE A 116 -11.33 -5.91 -6.08
C ILE A 116 -11.88 -5.62 -7.49
N ASN A 117 -12.32 -4.37 -7.73
CA ASN A 117 -12.83 -3.97 -9.03
C ASN A 117 -11.77 -4.04 -10.13
N GLN A 118 -10.55 -3.56 -9.87
CA GLN A 118 -9.44 -3.60 -10.81
C GLN A 118 -9.09 -5.05 -11.19
N PHE A 119 -8.97 -5.95 -10.20
CA PHE A 119 -8.62 -7.36 -10.41
C PHE A 119 -9.72 -8.13 -11.14
N THR A 120 -10.98 -7.86 -10.80
CA THR A 120 -12.12 -8.59 -11.38
C THR A 120 -12.42 -8.15 -12.82
N HIS A 121 -12.28 -6.87 -13.12
CA HIS A 121 -12.75 -6.30 -14.39
C HIS A 121 -11.62 -5.81 -15.29
N ALA A 122 -10.77 -4.88 -14.82
CA ALA A 122 -9.73 -4.29 -15.64
C ALA A 122 -8.67 -5.32 -16.06
N PHE A 123 -8.20 -6.15 -15.15
CA PHE A 123 -7.16 -7.15 -15.43
C PHE A 123 -7.63 -8.28 -16.32
N LYS A 124 -8.93 -8.57 -16.32
CA LYS A 124 -9.52 -9.52 -17.27
C LYS A 124 -9.29 -9.12 -18.72
N SER A 125 -9.28 -7.82 -19.04
CA SER A 125 -8.99 -7.33 -20.39
C SER A 125 -7.55 -7.56 -20.83
N PHE A 126 -6.62 -7.76 -19.87
CA PHE A 126 -5.23 -8.16 -20.15
C PHE A 126 -5.05 -9.69 -20.20
N GLY A 127 -6.13 -10.44 -19.98
CA GLY A 127 -6.08 -11.89 -19.88
C GLY A 127 -5.54 -12.41 -18.54
N TRP A 128 -5.42 -11.56 -17.53
CA TRP A 128 -5.01 -11.96 -16.18
C TRP A 128 -6.21 -12.35 -15.33
N ASN A 129 -6.11 -13.48 -14.66
CA ASN A 129 -7.21 -14.05 -13.90
C ASN A 129 -6.93 -13.98 -12.39
N VAL A 130 -7.91 -13.47 -11.63
CA VAL A 130 -7.83 -13.49 -10.18
C VAL A 130 -8.56 -14.72 -9.62
N VAL A 131 -7.90 -15.41 -8.68
CA VAL A 131 -8.49 -16.48 -7.88
C VAL A 131 -8.63 -15.98 -6.44
N TRP A 132 -9.87 -15.95 -5.95
CA TRP A 132 -10.16 -15.36 -4.64
C TRP A 132 -10.01 -16.38 -3.51
N ALA A 133 -9.24 -16.05 -2.47
CA ALA A 133 -9.06 -16.83 -1.24
C ALA A 133 -9.55 -16.08 0.00
N ASP A 134 -9.95 -16.80 1.04
CA ASP A 134 -10.39 -16.22 2.30
C ASP A 134 -9.17 -16.03 3.23
N PRO A 135 -8.80 -14.81 3.64
CA PRO A 135 -7.65 -14.58 4.51
C PRO A 135 -7.85 -15.13 5.94
N ASP A 136 -9.07 -15.48 6.35
CA ASP A 136 -9.33 -16.14 7.62
C ASP A 136 -9.22 -17.69 7.51
N ASP A 137 -9.10 -18.23 6.29
CA ASP A 137 -8.86 -19.66 6.00
C ASP A 137 -7.61 -19.85 5.14
N ILE A 138 -6.46 -20.01 5.79
CA ILE A 138 -5.15 -20.16 5.10
C ILE A 138 -5.18 -21.33 4.10
N ALA A 139 -5.89 -22.42 4.41
CA ALA A 139 -6.02 -23.54 3.50
C ALA A 139 -6.75 -23.18 2.19
N SER A 140 -7.54 -22.10 2.17
CA SER A 140 -8.15 -21.59 0.93
C SER A 140 -7.12 -21.10 -0.06
N PHE A 141 -6.01 -20.50 0.39
CA PHE A 141 -4.89 -20.11 -0.46
C PHE A 141 -4.17 -21.34 -1.02
N GLU A 142 -3.93 -22.37 -0.20
CA GLU A 142 -3.32 -23.62 -0.69
C GLU A 142 -4.18 -24.29 -1.77
N ARG A 143 -5.50 -24.38 -1.56
CA ARG A 143 -6.44 -24.94 -2.53
C ARG A 143 -6.54 -24.12 -3.83
N ALA A 144 -6.26 -22.84 -3.77
CA ALA A 144 -6.31 -21.92 -4.93
C ALA A 144 -5.07 -22.03 -5.82
N VAL A 145 -3.97 -22.62 -5.35
CA VAL A 145 -2.74 -22.76 -6.14
C VAL A 145 -2.94 -23.68 -7.33
N THR A 146 -2.59 -23.21 -8.52
CA THR A 146 -2.55 -23.99 -9.77
C THR A 146 -1.18 -23.81 -10.47
N PRO A 147 -0.88 -24.62 -11.51
CA PRO A 147 0.33 -24.37 -12.32
C PRO A 147 0.41 -22.99 -12.98
N ARG A 148 -0.73 -22.28 -13.12
CA ARG A 148 -0.82 -20.94 -13.68
C ARG A 148 -0.64 -19.83 -12.64
N THR A 149 -0.61 -20.16 -11.37
CA THR A 149 -0.46 -19.18 -10.29
C THR A 149 0.93 -18.53 -10.35
N LYS A 150 0.97 -17.19 -10.40
CA LYS A 150 2.19 -16.39 -10.53
C LYS A 150 2.45 -15.49 -9.31
N ALA A 151 1.45 -15.20 -8.48
CA ALA A 151 1.60 -14.37 -7.29
C ALA A 151 0.48 -14.63 -6.29
N ILE A 152 0.72 -14.22 -5.03
CA ILE A 152 -0.33 -14.07 -4.02
C ILE A 152 -0.37 -12.60 -3.61
N PHE A 153 -1.57 -12.00 -3.54
CA PHE A 153 -1.80 -10.61 -3.17
C PHE A 153 -2.70 -10.50 -1.94
N ILE A 154 -2.25 -9.77 -0.93
CA ILE A 154 -2.99 -9.50 0.32
C ILE A 154 -2.85 -8.04 0.75
N GLU A 155 -3.71 -7.58 1.67
CA GLU A 155 -3.48 -6.36 2.47
C GLU A 155 -3.03 -6.75 3.88
N SER A 156 -2.08 -6.01 4.45
CA SER A 156 -1.63 -6.21 5.84
C SER A 156 -2.73 -5.88 6.86
N ILE A 157 -3.36 -4.73 6.68
CA ILE A 157 -4.60 -4.30 7.35
C ILE A 157 -5.63 -4.05 6.26
N ALA A 158 -6.71 -4.80 6.27
CA ALA A 158 -7.68 -4.79 5.18
C ALA A 158 -8.71 -3.65 5.30
N ASN A 159 -9.03 -3.03 4.18
CA ASN A 159 -10.08 -2.03 4.04
C ASN A 159 -11.38 -2.71 3.55
N PRO A 160 -12.56 -2.50 4.18
CA PRO A 160 -12.90 -1.45 5.14
C PRO A 160 -12.76 -1.84 6.63
N ALA A 161 -12.72 -3.12 6.95
CA ALA A 161 -12.99 -3.62 8.30
C ALA A 161 -11.81 -3.53 9.29
N GLY A 162 -10.61 -3.14 8.84
CA GLY A 162 -9.42 -3.08 9.70
C GLY A 162 -8.92 -4.46 10.17
N SER A 163 -9.32 -5.56 9.49
CA SER A 163 -8.85 -6.90 9.81
C SER A 163 -7.37 -7.07 9.50
N ILE A 164 -6.64 -7.80 10.35
CA ILE A 164 -5.21 -8.06 10.18
C ILE A 164 -5.02 -9.43 9.54
N THR A 165 -4.21 -9.48 8.49
CA THR A 165 -3.88 -10.72 7.77
C THR A 165 -2.69 -11.42 8.40
N ASP A 166 -2.70 -12.75 8.51
CA ASP A 166 -1.54 -13.55 8.95
C ASP A 166 -0.53 -13.68 7.81
N ILE A 167 0.37 -12.69 7.73
CA ILE A 167 1.35 -12.56 6.63
C ILE A 167 2.28 -13.77 6.57
N GLU A 168 2.80 -14.25 7.72
CA GLU A 168 3.75 -15.38 7.77
C GLU A 168 3.11 -16.68 7.32
N ALA A 169 1.85 -16.93 7.70
CA ALA A 169 1.13 -18.10 7.27
C ALA A 169 0.94 -18.12 5.74
N ILE A 170 0.53 -16.98 5.14
CA ILE A 170 0.35 -16.87 3.69
C ILE A 170 1.70 -16.87 2.96
N SER A 171 2.75 -16.25 3.52
CA SER A 171 4.11 -16.33 2.97
C SER A 171 4.61 -17.77 2.87
N THR A 172 4.25 -18.61 3.84
CA THR A 172 4.57 -20.05 3.79
C THR A 172 3.89 -20.75 2.60
N VAL A 173 2.64 -20.42 2.31
CA VAL A 173 1.92 -20.92 1.12
C VAL A 173 2.59 -20.43 -0.17
N ALA A 174 2.93 -19.14 -0.25
CA ALA A 174 3.60 -18.54 -1.41
C ALA A 174 4.94 -19.20 -1.71
N ARG A 175 5.78 -19.41 -0.70
CA ARG A 175 7.07 -20.12 -0.84
C ARG A 175 6.89 -21.56 -1.31
N LYS A 176 5.94 -22.29 -0.75
CA LYS A 176 5.63 -23.69 -1.16
C LYS A 176 5.17 -23.74 -2.62
N ALA A 177 4.42 -22.74 -3.06
CA ALA A 177 3.96 -22.62 -4.45
C ALA A 177 5.05 -22.09 -5.40
N GLY A 178 6.19 -21.59 -4.89
CA GLY A 178 7.25 -20.96 -5.66
C GLY A 178 6.78 -19.69 -6.37
N VAL A 179 6.01 -18.83 -5.67
CA VAL A 179 5.49 -17.55 -6.19
C VAL A 179 5.72 -16.44 -5.16
N PRO A 180 5.90 -15.18 -5.58
CA PRO A 180 6.08 -14.07 -4.66
C PRO A 180 4.79 -13.75 -3.89
N LEU A 181 4.97 -13.30 -2.65
CA LEU A 181 3.93 -12.67 -1.84
C LEU A 181 3.99 -11.15 -2.01
N ILE A 182 2.89 -10.56 -2.49
CA ILE A 182 2.68 -9.14 -2.63
C ILE A 182 1.78 -8.67 -1.49
N VAL A 183 2.23 -7.68 -0.71
CA VAL A 183 1.47 -7.13 0.42
C VAL A 183 1.21 -5.65 0.19
N ASP A 184 -0.06 -5.26 0.08
CA ASP A 184 -0.44 -3.86 0.17
C ASP A 184 -0.43 -3.43 1.64
N ASN A 185 0.53 -2.56 1.98
CA ASN A 185 0.78 -2.09 3.34
C ASN A 185 0.28 -0.65 3.57
N THR A 186 -0.65 -0.21 2.74
CA THR A 186 -1.15 1.18 2.72
C THR A 186 -1.72 1.62 4.06
N LEU A 187 -2.53 0.79 4.74
CA LEU A 187 -3.20 1.17 5.99
C LEU A 187 -2.30 1.07 7.22
N ALA A 188 -1.36 0.13 7.23
CA ALA A 188 -0.40 0.01 8.33
C ALA A 188 0.72 1.04 8.22
N SER A 189 1.14 1.37 7.03
CA SER A 189 2.44 2.02 6.76
C SER A 189 3.62 1.22 7.33
N PRO A 190 4.87 1.49 6.93
CA PRO A 190 6.03 0.79 7.50
C PRO A 190 6.27 1.10 8.99
N TYR A 191 5.55 2.06 9.55
CA TYR A 191 5.64 2.37 10.97
C TYR A 191 4.99 1.30 11.86
N LEU A 192 3.83 0.76 11.45
CA LEU A 192 3.10 -0.24 12.24
C LEU A 192 3.52 -1.66 11.87
N ILE A 193 3.62 -1.96 10.57
CA ILE A 193 3.97 -3.29 10.05
C ILE A 193 5.01 -3.13 8.96
N ARG A 194 6.03 -3.98 8.96
CA ARG A 194 6.99 -4.14 7.87
C ARG A 194 6.82 -5.55 7.28
N PRO A 195 6.03 -5.72 6.22
CA PRO A 195 5.69 -7.04 5.68
C PRO A 195 6.92 -7.85 5.23
N ILE A 196 8.00 -7.19 4.81
CA ILE A 196 9.25 -7.84 4.42
C ILE A 196 9.83 -8.65 5.58
N ASP A 197 9.77 -8.13 6.81
CA ASP A 197 10.23 -8.84 8.01
C ASP A 197 9.42 -10.11 8.29
N HIS A 198 8.26 -10.27 7.64
CA HIS A 198 7.32 -11.40 7.77
C HIS A 198 7.20 -12.24 6.50
N GLY A 199 8.10 -12.04 5.54
CA GLY A 199 8.24 -12.87 4.35
C GLY A 199 7.46 -12.41 3.12
N ALA A 200 7.09 -11.12 3.05
CA ALA A 200 6.66 -10.50 1.80
C ALA A 200 7.86 -10.29 0.87
N ASP A 201 7.66 -10.56 -0.42
CA ASP A 201 8.67 -10.33 -1.45
C ASP A 201 8.51 -8.95 -2.09
N ILE A 202 7.28 -8.47 -2.18
CA ILE A 202 6.93 -7.16 -2.76
C ILE A 202 5.95 -6.47 -1.84
N VAL A 203 6.19 -5.18 -1.55
CA VAL A 203 5.27 -4.33 -0.80
C VAL A 203 4.74 -3.21 -1.68
N VAL A 204 3.45 -2.92 -1.57
CA VAL A 204 2.77 -1.83 -2.29
C VAL A 204 2.25 -0.81 -1.30
N HIS A 205 2.32 0.46 -1.66
CA HIS A 205 1.56 1.50 -0.98
C HIS A 205 0.86 2.43 -1.96
N SER A 206 -0.34 2.84 -1.60
CA SER A 206 -0.86 4.13 -2.02
C SER A 206 -0.20 5.21 -1.16
N LEU A 207 0.77 5.93 -1.71
CA LEU A 207 1.43 7.07 -1.06
C LEU A 207 0.44 8.20 -0.71
N THR A 208 -0.71 8.20 -1.38
CA THR A 208 -1.83 9.11 -1.20
C THR A 208 -2.38 9.11 0.24
N LYS A 209 -2.21 7.99 0.97
CA LYS A 209 -2.83 7.73 2.27
C LYS A 209 -1.89 8.17 3.41
N PHE A 210 -1.71 7.35 4.43
CA PHE A 210 -0.92 7.68 5.62
C PHE A 210 0.52 8.15 5.34
N LEU A 211 1.18 7.66 4.28
CA LEU A 211 2.54 8.09 3.95
C LEU A 211 2.58 9.59 3.61
N GLY A 212 1.75 10.06 2.69
CA GLY A 212 1.57 11.50 2.43
C GLY A 212 0.83 12.21 3.57
N GLY A 213 -0.27 11.63 4.02
CA GLY A 213 -1.00 11.95 5.25
C GLY A 213 -1.86 13.22 5.23
N HIS A 214 -1.88 13.99 4.15
CA HIS A 214 -2.50 15.32 4.13
C HIS A 214 -3.63 15.47 3.08
N GLY A 215 -3.96 14.39 2.37
CA GLY A 215 -5.03 14.40 1.37
C GLY A 215 -4.79 15.33 0.17
N ASN A 216 -3.55 15.73 -0.09
CA ASN A 216 -3.17 16.76 -1.07
C ASN A 216 -2.35 16.21 -2.26
N SER A 217 -1.91 14.95 -2.23
CA SER A 217 -1.04 14.39 -3.28
C SER A 217 -1.39 12.93 -3.58
N LEU A 218 -1.48 12.60 -4.86
CA LEU A 218 -1.61 11.22 -5.32
C LEU A 218 -0.24 10.62 -5.56
N GLY A 219 -0.08 9.34 -5.26
CA GLY A 219 1.11 8.57 -5.56
C GLY A 219 0.93 7.10 -5.22
N GLY A 220 1.80 6.28 -5.77
CA GLY A 220 1.97 4.86 -5.44
C GLY A 220 3.44 4.52 -5.37
N ILE A 221 3.78 3.42 -4.71
CA ILE A 221 5.14 2.92 -4.67
C ILE A 221 5.15 1.40 -4.59
N ILE A 222 6.13 0.82 -5.26
CA ILE A 222 6.48 -0.59 -5.23
C ILE A 222 7.78 -0.70 -4.45
N VAL A 223 7.85 -1.57 -3.46
CA VAL A 223 9.09 -1.89 -2.74
C VAL A 223 9.42 -3.35 -3.01
N ASP A 224 10.63 -3.58 -3.50
CA ASP A 224 11.19 -4.92 -3.75
C ASP A 224 12.05 -5.34 -2.57
N ALA A 225 11.73 -6.47 -1.96
CA ALA A 225 12.58 -7.04 -0.91
C ALA A 225 13.95 -7.49 -1.45
N GLY A 226 14.03 -7.82 -2.75
CA GLY A 226 15.24 -8.32 -3.40
C GLY A 226 15.61 -9.76 -3.00
N THR A 227 14.68 -10.49 -2.43
CA THR A 227 14.92 -11.85 -1.89
C THR A 227 14.36 -12.97 -2.74
N PHE A 228 13.44 -12.67 -3.65
CA PHE A 228 12.83 -13.68 -4.51
C PHE A 228 13.72 -14.02 -5.71
N ASP A 229 13.92 -15.32 -5.96
CA ASP A 229 14.68 -15.81 -7.12
C ASP A 229 13.77 -15.91 -8.36
N TRP A 230 13.88 -14.94 -9.26
CA TRP A 230 13.07 -14.85 -10.48
C TRP A 230 13.45 -15.89 -11.55
N SER A 231 14.56 -16.61 -11.40
CA SER A 231 14.96 -17.69 -12.31
C SER A 231 14.27 -19.02 -11.99
N THR A 232 13.72 -19.15 -10.78
CA THR A 232 13.15 -20.40 -10.28
C THR A 232 11.95 -20.87 -11.11
N GLY A 233 12.03 -22.09 -11.62
CA GLY A 233 10.93 -22.80 -12.28
C GLY A 233 10.47 -22.25 -13.63
N GLY A 234 11.20 -21.28 -14.22
CA GLY A 234 10.85 -20.69 -15.51
C GLY A 234 9.51 -19.93 -15.52
N LYS A 235 9.02 -19.53 -14.37
CA LYS A 235 7.70 -18.88 -14.21
C LYS A 235 7.67 -17.44 -14.68
N TYR A 236 8.82 -16.75 -14.71
CA TYR A 236 8.92 -15.29 -14.91
C TYR A 236 9.84 -14.94 -16.09
N PRO A 237 9.39 -15.22 -17.35
CA PRO A 237 10.22 -14.99 -18.53
C PRO A 237 10.60 -13.53 -18.74
N MET A 238 9.76 -12.57 -18.27
CA MET A 238 10.07 -11.14 -18.31
C MET A 238 11.38 -10.79 -17.57
N LEU A 239 11.77 -11.59 -16.57
CA LEU A 239 12.93 -11.35 -15.70
C LEU A 239 14.09 -12.31 -16.02
N SER A 240 13.79 -13.56 -16.40
CA SER A 240 14.78 -14.63 -16.57
C SER A 240 15.22 -14.89 -18.01
N GLU A 241 14.41 -14.49 -19.02
CA GLU A 241 14.75 -14.70 -20.42
C GLU A 241 15.45 -13.48 -21.06
N PRO A 242 16.20 -13.67 -22.16
CA PRO A 242 16.87 -12.56 -22.86
C PRO A 242 15.87 -11.49 -23.31
N ARG A 243 16.21 -10.21 -23.06
CA ARG A 243 15.40 -9.06 -23.47
C ARG A 243 15.94 -8.46 -24.76
N PRO A 244 15.29 -8.67 -25.92
CA PRO A 244 15.76 -8.15 -27.21
C PRO A 244 15.91 -6.62 -27.24
N GLU A 245 14.99 -5.91 -26.54
CA GLU A 245 14.99 -4.45 -26.42
C GLU A 245 16.17 -3.88 -25.61
N TYR A 246 16.90 -4.75 -24.92
CA TYR A 246 18.13 -4.43 -24.16
C TYR A 246 19.29 -5.32 -24.58
N HIS A 247 19.46 -5.54 -25.90
CA HIS A 247 20.57 -6.30 -26.47
C HIS A 247 20.73 -7.73 -25.92
N GLY A 248 19.64 -8.36 -25.49
CA GLY A 248 19.63 -9.76 -25.03
C GLY A 248 20.05 -9.96 -23.58
N ILE A 249 20.16 -8.91 -22.74
CA ILE A 249 20.42 -9.10 -21.31
C ILE A 249 19.28 -9.87 -20.65
N ARG A 250 19.63 -10.66 -19.62
CA ARG A 250 18.67 -11.28 -18.69
C ARG A 250 18.69 -10.47 -17.41
N LEU A 251 17.53 -9.92 -17.01
CA LEU A 251 17.47 -8.98 -15.89
C LEU A 251 17.91 -9.64 -14.58
N GLN A 252 17.46 -10.87 -14.31
CA GLN A 252 17.84 -11.59 -13.09
C GLN A 252 19.35 -11.88 -13.04
N GLU A 253 19.94 -12.30 -14.15
CA GLU A 253 21.37 -12.61 -14.24
C GLU A 253 22.24 -11.34 -14.11
N THR A 254 21.77 -10.23 -14.73
CA THR A 254 22.52 -8.97 -14.79
C THR A 254 22.44 -8.16 -13.50
N PHE A 255 21.26 -8.12 -12.87
CA PHE A 255 20.98 -7.19 -11.77
C PHE A 255 20.69 -7.88 -10.42
N GLY A 256 20.62 -9.22 -10.40
CA GLY A 256 20.43 -10.00 -9.16
C GLY A 256 19.21 -9.54 -8.38
N ASN A 257 19.43 -9.12 -7.14
CA ASN A 257 18.38 -8.67 -6.22
C ASN A 257 17.70 -7.33 -6.59
N PHE A 258 18.18 -6.64 -7.63
CA PHE A 258 17.52 -5.44 -8.18
C PHE A 258 16.69 -5.72 -9.44
N ALA A 259 16.71 -6.96 -9.94
CA ALA A 259 16.12 -7.32 -11.23
C ALA A 259 14.63 -6.93 -11.34
N PHE A 260 13.85 -7.17 -10.31
CA PHE A 260 12.41 -6.87 -10.33
C PHE A 260 12.13 -5.36 -10.31
N ALA A 261 12.82 -4.61 -9.45
CA ALA A 261 12.67 -3.15 -9.39
C ALA A 261 13.09 -2.50 -10.72
N ILE A 262 14.18 -3.01 -11.36
CA ILE A 262 14.62 -2.54 -12.68
C ILE A 262 13.59 -2.90 -13.74
N ALA A 263 13.06 -4.13 -13.78
CA ALA A 263 12.00 -4.51 -14.70
C ALA A 263 10.76 -3.60 -14.58
N CYS A 264 10.31 -3.36 -13.33
CA CYS A 264 9.21 -2.42 -13.07
C CYS A 264 9.50 -1.02 -13.61
N ARG A 265 10.75 -0.54 -13.55
CA ARG A 265 11.16 0.77 -14.08
C ARG A 265 11.22 0.80 -15.59
N VAL A 266 11.93 -0.15 -16.20
CA VAL A 266 12.31 -0.06 -17.63
C VAL A 266 11.32 -0.73 -18.58
N LEU A 267 10.47 -1.64 -18.09
CA LEU A 267 9.40 -2.29 -18.85
C LEU A 267 8.00 -1.83 -18.40
N GLY A 268 7.86 -1.49 -17.13
CA GLY A 268 6.59 -1.03 -16.56
C GLY A 268 6.44 0.49 -16.63
N LEU A 269 7.14 1.22 -15.77
CA LEU A 269 7.01 2.68 -15.66
C LEU A 269 7.32 3.39 -16.98
N ARG A 270 8.44 3.04 -17.63
CA ARG A 270 8.86 3.67 -18.89
C ARG A 270 7.83 3.51 -19.99
N ASP A 271 7.29 2.30 -20.16
CA ASP A 271 6.49 1.95 -21.33
C ASP A 271 4.99 2.17 -21.12
N LEU A 272 4.47 1.96 -19.90
CA LEU A 272 3.07 2.25 -19.56
C LEU A 272 2.84 3.72 -19.14
N GLY A 273 3.87 4.41 -18.66
CA GLY A 273 3.88 5.84 -18.42
C GLY A 273 3.27 6.36 -17.11
N PRO A 274 2.99 5.57 -16.05
CA PRO A 274 2.36 6.08 -14.83
C PRO A 274 3.36 6.80 -13.91
N ALA A 275 4.05 7.82 -14.44
CA ALA A 275 5.09 8.55 -13.71
C ALA A 275 4.50 9.44 -12.61
N LEU A 276 5.15 9.44 -11.45
CA LEU A 276 4.85 10.35 -10.35
C LEU A 276 5.43 11.74 -10.65
N SER A 277 4.62 12.79 -10.41
CA SER A 277 5.11 14.17 -10.48
C SER A 277 6.16 14.43 -9.40
N PRO A 278 7.32 15.08 -9.71
CA PRO A 278 8.31 15.48 -8.71
C PRO A 278 7.72 16.40 -7.61
N PHE A 279 6.74 17.23 -7.94
CA PHE A 279 6.03 18.04 -6.96
C PHE A 279 5.24 17.18 -5.98
N ASN A 280 4.51 16.16 -6.46
CA ASN A 280 3.82 15.22 -5.58
C ASN A 280 4.83 14.43 -4.72
N ALA A 281 5.96 14.00 -5.29
CA ALA A 281 7.01 13.33 -4.55
C ALA A 281 7.54 14.19 -3.38
N PHE A 282 7.76 15.48 -3.63
CA PHE A 282 8.18 16.44 -2.59
C PHE A 282 7.13 16.57 -1.47
N MET A 283 5.85 16.73 -1.83
CA MET A 283 4.76 16.82 -0.84
C MET A 283 4.65 15.55 0.00
N ILE A 284 4.78 14.39 -0.61
CA ILE A 284 4.76 13.08 0.07
C ILE A 284 5.98 12.94 0.99
N LEU A 285 7.17 13.32 0.55
CA LEU A 285 8.38 13.33 1.37
C LEU A 285 8.19 14.15 2.65
N THR A 286 7.60 15.36 2.53
CA THR A 286 7.28 16.21 3.69
C THR A 286 6.33 15.49 4.66
N GLY A 287 5.35 14.75 4.13
CA GLY A 287 4.45 13.94 4.96
C GLY A 287 5.17 12.80 5.69
N ILE A 288 6.11 12.11 5.01
CA ILE A 288 6.84 10.97 5.59
C ILE A 288 7.73 11.40 6.77
N GLU A 289 8.29 12.61 6.76
CA GLU A 289 9.12 13.10 7.86
C GLU A 289 8.42 13.09 9.22
N THR A 290 7.10 13.29 9.22
CA THR A 290 6.27 13.27 10.44
C THR A 290 5.47 11.97 10.63
N LEU A 291 5.67 10.98 9.76
CA LEU A 291 4.91 9.72 9.78
C LEU A 291 4.88 9.05 11.15
N PRO A 292 6.02 8.88 11.88
CA PRO A 292 5.99 8.21 13.18
C PRO A 292 5.10 8.89 14.21
N LEU A 293 5.12 10.23 14.24
CA LEU A 293 4.32 11.05 15.14
C LEU A 293 2.83 10.95 14.80
N ARG A 294 2.51 11.06 13.50
CA ARG A 294 1.12 10.98 13.04
C ARG A 294 0.54 9.59 13.27
N MET A 295 1.25 8.53 12.89
CA MET A 295 0.74 7.17 13.04
C MET A 295 0.47 6.80 14.50
N GLN A 296 1.33 7.23 15.43
CA GLN A 296 1.08 7.01 16.86
C GLN A 296 -0.20 7.72 17.29
N LYS A 297 -0.35 9.02 16.97
CA LYS A 297 -1.55 9.79 17.32
C LYS A 297 -2.81 9.22 16.66
N HIS A 298 -2.74 8.82 15.41
CA HIS A 298 -3.84 8.13 14.72
C HIS A 298 -4.30 6.87 15.47
N CYS A 299 -3.35 6.01 15.87
CA CYS A 299 -3.68 4.77 16.59
C CYS A 299 -4.24 5.03 17.98
N ASP A 300 -3.69 5.99 18.72
CA ASP A 300 -4.16 6.36 20.06
C ASP A 300 -5.59 6.90 19.99
N ASN A 301 -5.88 7.77 19.03
CA ASN A 301 -7.21 8.30 18.80
C ASN A 301 -8.18 7.20 18.35
N ALA A 302 -7.77 6.34 17.40
CA ALA A 302 -8.61 5.25 16.91
C ALA A 302 -8.99 4.28 18.03
N LYS A 303 -8.06 3.96 18.92
CA LYS A 303 -8.33 3.12 20.08
C LYS A 303 -9.35 3.76 21.02
N ALA A 304 -9.17 5.02 21.38
CA ALA A 304 -10.09 5.74 22.27
C ALA A 304 -11.51 5.83 21.66
N VAL A 305 -11.62 6.15 20.37
CA VAL A 305 -12.89 6.18 19.65
C VAL A 305 -13.54 4.80 19.58
N ALA A 306 -12.76 3.74 19.30
CA ALA A 306 -13.29 2.39 19.25
C ALA A 306 -13.78 1.88 20.63
N GLU A 307 -13.08 2.22 21.72
CA GLU A 307 -13.49 1.90 23.09
C GLU A 307 -14.78 2.64 23.46
N PHE A 308 -14.92 3.93 23.12
CA PHE A 308 -16.16 4.69 23.30
C PHE A 308 -17.32 4.04 22.56
N LEU A 309 -17.15 3.75 21.26
CA LEU A 309 -18.19 3.14 20.42
C LEU A 309 -18.60 1.75 20.93
N ALA A 310 -17.65 0.95 21.41
CA ALA A 310 -17.94 -0.38 21.95
C ALA A 310 -18.82 -0.33 23.21
N GLY A 311 -18.79 0.76 23.98
CA GLY A 311 -19.66 1.00 25.14
C GLY A 311 -20.98 1.69 24.82
N HIS A 312 -21.18 2.20 23.61
CA HIS A 312 -22.33 3.05 23.30
C HIS A 312 -23.60 2.23 22.99
N PRO A 313 -24.79 2.60 23.58
CA PRO A 313 -26.01 1.80 23.46
C PRO A 313 -26.56 1.68 22.04
N ALA A 314 -26.32 2.65 21.14
CA ALA A 314 -26.78 2.62 19.74
C ALA A 314 -25.90 1.74 18.83
N VAL A 315 -24.69 1.35 19.31
CA VAL A 315 -23.74 0.53 18.55
C VAL A 315 -24.02 -0.96 18.77
N ALA A 316 -24.05 -1.72 17.72
CA ALA A 316 -24.25 -3.16 17.75
C ALA A 316 -22.91 -3.92 17.88
N SER A 317 -21.88 -3.48 17.15
CA SER A 317 -20.54 -4.06 17.21
C SER A 317 -19.49 -3.07 16.68
N VAL A 318 -18.24 -3.28 17.09
CA VAL A 318 -17.05 -2.56 16.59
C VAL A 318 -16.06 -3.59 16.06
N SER A 319 -15.58 -3.44 14.84
CA SER A 319 -14.53 -4.25 14.24
C SER A 319 -13.24 -3.44 14.24
N TYR A 320 -12.43 -3.59 15.26
CA TYR A 320 -11.13 -2.92 15.42
C TYR A 320 -10.15 -3.85 16.14
N ALA A 321 -9.11 -4.27 15.45
CA ALA A 321 -8.13 -5.24 15.94
C ALA A 321 -7.37 -4.78 17.22
N GLY A 322 -7.43 -3.49 17.55
CA GLY A 322 -6.90 -2.93 18.80
C GLY A 322 -7.72 -3.23 20.06
N LEU A 323 -8.99 -3.64 19.92
CA LEU A 323 -9.84 -4.06 21.05
C LEU A 323 -9.50 -5.49 21.48
N ALA A 324 -9.43 -5.75 22.78
CA ALA A 324 -9.11 -7.08 23.31
C ALA A 324 -10.16 -8.15 22.93
N SER A 325 -11.39 -7.75 22.67
CA SER A 325 -12.51 -8.60 22.25
C SER A 325 -12.51 -8.92 20.74
N ASP A 326 -11.72 -8.21 19.93
CA ASP A 326 -11.68 -8.43 18.49
C ASP A 326 -10.91 -9.71 18.15
N LYS A 327 -11.43 -10.49 17.18
CA LYS A 327 -10.82 -11.76 16.76
C LYS A 327 -9.41 -11.62 16.17
N TYR A 328 -9.06 -10.44 15.66
CA TYR A 328 -7.73 -10.16 15.10
C TYR A 328 -6.76 -9.54 16.12
N ASN A 329 -7.17 -9.37 17.39
CA ASN A 329 -6.30 -8.74 18.40
C ASN A 329 -4.97 -9.47 18.60
N GLN A 330 -4.98 -10.79 18.51
CA GLN A 330 -3.75 -11.60 18.59
C GLN A 330 -2.79 -11.29 17.44
N LEU A 331 -3.30 -11.20 16.21
CA LEU A 331 -2.51 -10.82 15.02
C LEU A 331 -2.03 -9.37 15.12
N ALA A 332 -2.86 -8.46 15.64
CA ALA A 332 -2.46 -7.07 15.88
C ALA A 332 -1.27 -7.00 16.87
N ARG A 333 -1.31 -7.74 17.96
CA ARG A 333 -0.19 -7.80 18.91
C ARG A 333 1.08 -8.37 18.29
N LYS A 334 0.95 -9.34 17.39
CA LYS A 334 2.07 -9.98 16.69
C LYS A 334 2.71 -9.04 15.66
N TYR A 335 1.92 -8.48 14.75
CA TYR A 335 2.42 -7.76 13.59
C TYR A 335 2.51 -6.24 13.78
N ALA A 336 1.61 -5.67 14.58
CA ALA A 336 1.46 -4.23 14.77
C ALA A 336 1.51 -3.83 16.26
N PRO A 337 2.60 -4.13 16.99
CA PRO A 337 2.67 -3.89 18.44
C PRO A 337 2.58 -2.40 18.83
N LYS A 338 2.81 -1.48 17.90
CA LYS A 338 2.71 -0.02 18.12
C LYS A 338 1.28 0.50 18.00
N GLY A 339 0.34 -0.30 17.43
CA GLY A 339 -1.05 0.09 17.24
C GLY A 339 -1.69 -0.64 16.07
N ALA A 340 -3.01 -0.84 16.11
CA ALA A 340 -3.75 -1.64 15.13
C ALA A 340 -4.28 -0.84 13.93
N GLY A 341 -3.68 0.30 13.63
CA GLY A 341 -4.13 1.21 12.57
C GLY A 341 -5.21 2.19 13.03
N ALA A 342 -5.73 2.96 12.09
CA ALA A 342 -6.71 4.01 12.37
C ALA A 342 -7.94 3.97 11.43
N VAL A 343 -8.08 2.90 10.66
CA VAL A 343 -9.26 2.64 9.83
C VAL A 343 -9.97 1.42 10.37
N PHE A 344 -11.25 1.59 10.72
CA PHE A 344 -12.06 0.51 11.24
C PHE A 344 -13.54 0.74 10.97
N THR A 345 -14.37 -0.25 11.28
CA THR A 345 -15.83 -0.18 11.09
C THR A 345 -16.57 -0.46 12.39
N PHE A 346 -17.79 0.07 12.47
CA PHE A 346 -18.74 -0.29 13.49
C PHE A 346 -20.15 -0.40 12.89
N SER A 347 -21.00 -1.19 13.53
CA SER A 347 -22.39 -1.43 13.13
C SER A 347 -23.35 -0.76 14.06
N LEU A 348 -24.43 -0.21 13.52
CA LEU A 348 -25.49 0.46 14.27
C LEU A 348 -26.73 -0.42 14.43
N LYS A 349 -27.36 -0.42 15.59
CA LYS A 349 -28.59 -1.18 15.86
C LYS A 349 -29.77 -0.74 15.01
N GLY A 350 -29.79 0.53 14.56
CA GLY A 350 -30.83 1.08 13.67
C GLY A 350 -30.64 0.79 12.17
N GLY A 351 -29.66 -0.03 11.81
CA GLY A 351 -29.43 -0.46 10.42
C GLY A 351 -29.04 0.66 9.45
N TYR A 352 -29.49 0.55 8.19
CA TYR A 352 -29.13 1.47 7.11
C TYR A 352 -29.44 2.92 7.41
N ASP A 353 -30.67 3.21 7.88
CA ASP A 353 -31.12 4.58 8.13
C ASP A 353 -30.35 5.25 9.26
N ALA A 354 -29.95 4.48 10.28
CA ALA A 354 -29.09 4.98 11.35
C ALA A 354 -27.69 5.33 10.83
N GLY A 355 -27.11 4.53 9.92
CA GLY A 355 -25.84 4.82 9.29
C GLY A 355 -25.87 6.12 8.47
N VAL A 356 -26.89 6.30 7.63
CA VAL A 356 -27.09 7.53 6.85
C VAL A 356 -27.33 8.74 7.74
N SER A 357 -28.15 8.59 8.80
CA SER A 357 -28.44 9.66 9.77
C SER A 357 -27.18 10.09 10.52
N LEU A 358 -26.38 9.14 11.01
CA LEU A 358 -25.14 9.43 11.71
C LEU A 358 -24.21 10.28 10.83
N VAL A 359 -23.91 9.81 9.62
CA VAL A 359 -23.01 10.51 8.70
C VAL A 359 -23.48 11.92 8.38
N SER A 360 -24.79 12.15 8.35
CA SER A 360 -25.37 13.48 8.09
C SER A 360 -25.29 14.43 9.31
N LYS A 361 -25.17 13.90 10.54
CA LYS A 361 -25.14 14.69 11.78
C LYS A 361 -23.74 15.02 12.27
N LEU A 362 -22.72 14.27 11.82
CA LEU A 362 -21.33 14.54 12.18
C LEU A 362 -20.89 15.91 11.65
N GLN A 363 -20.19 16.67 12.49
CA GLN A 363 -19.74 18.04 12.21
C GLN A 363 -18.22 18.14 12.00
N LEU A 364 -17.47 17.31 12.73
CA LEU A 364 -16.00 17.30 12.68
C LEU A 364 -15.49 16.25 11.68
N PHE A 365 -16.10 15.05 11.66
CA PHE A 365 -15.75 14.03 10.70
C PHE A 365 -16.17 14.42 9.29
N SER A 366 -15.23 14.49 8.34
CA SER A 366 -15.52 14.80 6.95
C SER A 366 -16.12 13.59 6.21
N HIS A 367 -17.28 13.78 5.59
CA HIS A 367 -17.93 12.73 4.80
C HIS A 367 -17.35 12.69 3.38
N LEU A 368 -16.41 11.79 3.14
CA LEU A 368 -15.76 11.61 1.84
C LEU A 368 -15.10 10.22 1.70
N ALA A 369 -14.79 9.86 0.44
CA ALA A 369 -14.19 8.57 0.10
C ALA A 369 -12.66 8.63 0.12
N ASN A 370 -12.05 8.80 1.29
CA ASN A 370 -10.61 8.69 1.49
C ASN A 370 -10.29 7.98 2.83
N VAL A 371 -9.02 7.75 3.12
CA VAL A 371 -8.48 7.27 4.39
C VAL A 371 -7.07 7.81 4.58
N GLY A 372 -6.60 7.88 5.83
CA GLY A 372 -5.21 8.22 6.14
C GLY A 372 -4.88 9.71 6.01
N ASP A 373 -5.89 10.59 6.10
CA ASP A 373 -5.73 12.02 6.23
C ASP A 373 -5.48 12.40 7.70
N THR A 374 -4.84 13.53 7.96
CA THR A 374 -4.72 14.12 9.30
C THR A 374 -6.09 14.44 9.92
N ARG A 375 -7.10 14.69 9.09
CA ARG A 375 -8.48 14.90 9.50
C ARG A 375 -9.22 13.58 9.60
N SER A 376 -10.14 13.49 10.54
CA SER A 376 -11.03 12.35 10.69
C SER A 376 -12.07 12.31 9.57
N LEU A 377 -12.24 11.12 8.99
CA LEU A 377 -13.13 10.89 7.85
C LEU A 377 -14.16 9.82 8.19
N VAL A 378 -15.35 9.95 7.62
CA VAL A 378 -16.44 8.98 7.77
C VAL A 378 -17.05 8.65 6.41
N ILE A 379 -17.51 7.42 6.26
CA ILE A 379 -18.31 6.99 5.12
C ILE A 379 -19.26 5.87 5.54
N HIS A 380 -20.45 5.87 4.93
CA HIS A 380 -21.39 4.75 5.00
C HIS A 380 -21.22 3.91 3.71
N PRO A 381 -20.46 2.79 3.74
CA PRO A 381 -20.06 2.07 2.54
C PRO A 381 -21.25 1.56 1.72
N ALA A 382 -22.31 1.10 2.38
CA ALA A 382 -23.48 0.54 1.71
C ALA A 382 -24.21 1.54 0.80
N SER A 383 -24.22 2.85 1.16
CA SER A 383 -24.83 3.91 0.36
C SER A 383 -23.89 4.56 -0.64
N THR A 384 -22.58 4.25 -0.59
CA THR A 384 -21.56 4.94 -1.38
C THR A 384 -20.64 3.97 -2.13
N THR A 385 -19.50 3.59 -1.54
CA THR A 385 -18.44 2.81 -2.21
C THR A 385 -18.84 1.39 -2.60
N HIS A 386 -19.87 0.82 -1.97
CA HIS A 386 -20.39 -0.52 -2.22
C HIS A 386 -21.86 -0.52 -2.67
N SER A 387 -22.41 0.66 -3.05
CA SER A 387 -23.82 0.79 -3.43
C SER A 387 -24.24 -0.10 -4.61
N GLN A 388 -23.29 -0.45 -5.48
CA GLN A 388 -23.52 -1.29 -6.67
C GLN A 388 -23.61 -2.80 -6.36
N LEU A 389 -23.21 -3.23 -5.14
CA LEU A 389 -23.28 -4.62 -4.73
C LEU A 389 -24.68 -4.96 -4.19
N ASP A 390 -25.09 -6.21 -4.37
CA ASP A 390 -26.26 -6.74 -3.65
C ASP A 390 -25.95 -6.86 -2.14
N ASP A 391 -27.00 -7.03 -1.32
CA ASP A 391 -26.85 -7.01 0.14
C ASP A 391 -25.99 -8.17 0.68
N ALA A 392 -26.05 -9.33 0.04
CA ALA A 392 -25.23 -10.47 0.43
C ALA A 392 -23.74 -10.21 0.13
N ALA A 393 -23.43 -9.59 -1.01
CA ALA A 393 -22.07 -9.19 -1.36
C ALA A 393 -21.55 -8.05 -0.46
N LYS A 394 -22.41 -7.08 -0.10
CA LYS A 394 -22.06 -6.02 0.88
C LYS A 394 -21.66 -6.62 2.23
N VAL A 395 -22.47 -7.54 2.76
CA VAL A 395 -22.17 -8.19 4.05
C VAL A 395 -20.84 -8.98 3.97
N LYS A 396 -20.60 -9.73 2.88
CA LYS A 396 -19.36 -10.49 2.68
C LYS A 396 -18.12 -9.61 2.58
N SER A 397 -18.26 -8.40 2.06
CA SER A 397 -17.15 -7.44 1.96
C SER A 397 -16.93 -6.61 3.23
N GLY A 398 -17.74 -6.82 4.28
CA GLY A 398 -17.70 -6.01 5.51
C GLY A 398 -18.31 -4.62 5.38
N ALA A 399 -19.16 -4.43 4.36
CA ALA A 399 -19.87 -3.18 4.05
C ALA A 399 -21.40 -3.35 4.16
N GLY A 400 -21.84 -4.11 5.18
CA GLY A 400 -23.27 -4.31 5.46
C GLY A 400 -24.04 -3.00 5.57
N PRO A 401 -25.39 -3.05 5.46
CA PRO A 401 -26.22 -1.85 5.45
C PRO A 401 -26.16 -1.03 6.75
N ASP A 402 -25.79 -1.64 7.84
CA ASP A 402 -25.64 -1.05 9.19
C ASP A 402 -24.21 -0.56 9.48
N VAL A 403 -23.26 -0.75 8.56
CA VAL A 403 -21.84 -0.52 8.76
C VAL A 403 -21.43 0.90 8.42
N VAL A 404 -20.73 1.55 9.35
CA VAL A 404 -20.05 2.84 9.13
C VAL A 404 -18.53 2.61 9.25
N ARG A 405 -17.75 3.18 8.31
CA ARG A 405 -16.28 3.17 8.35
C ARG A 405 -15.77 4.52 8.81
N LEU A 406 -14.86 4.50 9.77
CA LEU A 406 -14.06 5.65 10.18
C LEU A 406 -12.63 5.53 9.67
N SER A 407 -12.02 6.66 9.34
CA SER A 407 -10.57 6.85 9.26
C SER A 407 -10.25 7.96 10.26
N VAL A 408 -9.75 7.58 11.42
CA VAL A 408 -9.56 8.49 12.55
C VAL A 408 -8.30 9.32 12.35
N GLY A 409 -8.42 10.62 12.47
CA GLY A 409 -7.36 11.61 12.31
C GLY A 409 -6.54 11.86 13.57
N ILE A 410 -5.88 13.02 13.59
CA ILE A 410 -4.96 13.41 14.67
C ILE A 410 -5.48 14.54 15.55
N GLU A 411 -6.77 14.86 15.45
CA GLU A 411 -7.46 15.84 16.27
C GLU A 411 -7.40 15.43 17.76
N ASP A 412 -7.89 16.28 18.65
CA ASP A 412 -8.05 15.90 20.05
C ASP A 412 -9.16 14.84 20.18
N LYS A 413 -8.85 13.74 20.85
CA LYS A 413 -9.75 12.57 20.93
C LYS A 413 -11.08 12.89 21.62
N GLU A 414 -11.06 13.85 22.54
CA GLU A 414 -12.23 14.33 23.26
C GLU A 414 -13.22 14.99 22.30
N ASP A 415 -12.74 15.76 21.33
CA ASP A 415 -13.58 16.41 20.32
C ASP A 415 -14.16 15.37 19.34
N LEU A 416 -13.37 14.37 18.95
CA LEU A 416 -13.84 13.25 18.11
C LEU A 416 -14.96 12.46 18.79
N ILE A 417 -14.81 12.16 20.09
CA ILE A 417 -15.80 11.45 20.87
C ILE A 417 -17.06 12.30 21.03
N ALA A 418 -16.92 13.59 21.33
CA ALA A 418 -18.06 14.51 21.46
C ALA A 418 -18.87 14.63 20.17
N ASP A 419 -18.20 14.67 19.01
CA ASP A 419 -18.89 14.71 17.69
C ASP A 419 -19.65 13.41 17.41
N LEU A 420 -19.09 12.25 17.75
CA LEU A 420 -19.77 10.97 17.64
C LEU A 420 -20.96 10.85 18.60
N GLU A 421 -20.80 11.27 19.84
CA GLU A 421 -21.84 11.22 20.88
C GLU A 421 -23.06 12.07 20.48
N GLN A 422 -22.85 13.32 20.05
CA GLN A 422 -23.95 14.18 19.60
C GLN A 422 -24.66 13.62 18.35
N ALA A 423 -23.92 12.97 17.45
CA ALA A 423 -24.47 12.42 16.22
C ALA A 423 -25.23 11.10 16.44
N LEU A 424 -24.78 10.27 17.37
CA LEU A 424 -25.45 9.03 17.78
C LEU A 424 -26.76 9.29 18.56
N GLY A 425 -26.87 10.46 19.17
CA GLY A 425 -27.97 10.81 20.09
C GLY A 425 -27.73 10.23 21.47
N ALA A 426 -27.71 11.07 22.49
CA ALA A 426 -27.57 10.67 23.89
C ALA A 426 -28.77 9.84 24.37
#